data_7e044a103a48a25fcbdd5fa11a3f363d
#
_entry.id   7e044a103a48a25fcbdd5fa11a3f363d
#
_cell.length_a   1.000
_cell.length_b   1.000
_cell.length_c   1.000
_cell.angle_alpha   90.00
_cell.angle_beta   90.00
_cell.angle_gamma   90.00
#
_symmetry.space_group_name_H-M   'P 1'
#
loop_
_entity.id
_entity.type
_entity.pdbx_description
1 polymer ?
#
loop_
_entity_poly.entity_id
_entity_poly.type
_entity_poly.pdbx_seq_one_letter_code
_entity_poly.pdbx_strand_id
1 'polypeptide(L)'
;DFFGGEPLMNFDVVKQVGSYARSKEKEYNKNFRFTITTNGLLLTDDKIEFINREMSNCVLSLDGRKEVNDRLRIKINGKGCYNQIVPQYQKLVAGRGDKDYYARGTFTKYNLDFTQDVLHMADLGFDQVSVEPVVSDPMLDYSIKEEDLPRVFQEYETLANELIQRKKEGKGFNFFHFMIDLNQGPCAIKRLRGCGCGNEYVAVTPDGEIYPCHQ
;
A
#
# COMPACT_ATOMS: atom_id res chain seq x y z
N ASP A 1 5.15 9.92 -6.48
CA ASP A 1 5.08 9.05 -5.29
C ASP A 1 6.35 9.23 -4.47
N PHE A 2 6.19 9.49 -3.17
CA PHE A 2 7.29 9.46 -2.21
C PHE A 2 7.39 8.05 -1.67
N PHE A 3 8.41 7.35 -2.12
CA PHE A 3 8.64 5.95 -1.86
C PHE A 3 10.12 5.70 -1.54
N GLY A 4 10.48 4.51 -1.14
CA GLY A 4 11.84 4.13 -0.81
C GLY A 4 11.91 3.61 0.61
N GLY A 5 13.05 3.64 1.30
CA GLY A 5 13.17 3.08 2.64
C GLY A 5 12.07 3.55 3.60
N GLU A 6 12.05 4.82 3.95
CA GLU A 6 10.95 5.48 4.69
C GLU A 6 10.96 6.98 4.39
N PRO A 7 10.01 7.52 3.61
CA PRO A 7 10.01 8.94 3.24
C PRO A 7 9.93 9.90 4.43
N LEU A 8 9.29 9.47 5.53
CA LEU A 8 9.17 10.32 6.73
C LEU A 8 10.48 10.53 7.48
N MET A 9 11.57 9.81 7.13
CA MET A 9 12.90 10.07 7.63
C MET A 9 13.48 11.36 7.04
N ASN A 10 13.10 11.70 5.81
CA ASN A 10 13.53 12.93 5.14
C ASN A 10 12.33 13.81 4.78
N PHE A 11 11.50 14.05 5.78
CA PHE A 11 10.21 14.72 5.59
C PHE A 11 10.34 16.17 5.08
N ASP A 12 11.45 16.85 5.40
CA ASP A 12 11.68 18.21 4.90
C ASP A 12 11.88 18.24 3.39
N VAL A 13 12.53 17.21 2.82
CA VAL A 13 12.64 17.07 1.36
C VAL A 13 11.27 16.78 0.74
N VAL A 14 10.44 15.95 1.36
CA VAL A 14 9.06 15.72 0.91
C VAL A 14 8.27 17.03 0.82
N LYS A 15 8.38 17.89 1.84
CA LYS A 15 7.75 19.20 1.85
C LYS A 15 8.30 20.14 0.77
N GLN A 16 9.61 20.17 0.61
CA GLN A 16 10.28 21.03 -0.38
C GLN A 16 9.91 20.64 -1.81
N VAL A 17 9.97 19.34 -2.14
CA VAL A 17 9.58 18.83 -3.46
C VAL A 17 8.11 19.10 -3.73
N GLY A 18 7.23 18.87 -2.76
CA GLY A 18 5.81 19.17 -2.88
C GLY A 18 5.56 20.65 -3.17
N SER A 19 6.15 21.53 -2.39
CA SER A 19 6.03 22.99 -2.56
C SER A 19 6.59 23.47 -3.91
N TYR A 20 7.73 22.95 -4.31
CA TYR A 20 8.32 23.26 -5.62
C TYR A 20 7.40 22.85 -6.75
N ALA A 21 6.91 21.61 -6.76
CA ALA A 21 6.01 21.13 -7.79
C ALA A 21 4.72 21.96 -7.85
N ARG A 22 4.10 22.28 -6.69
CA ARG A 22 2.92 23.18 -6.64
C ARG A 22 3.20 24.54 -7.26
N SER A 23 4.39 25.13 -7.02
CA SER A 23 4.76 26.42 -7.60
C SER A 23 4.81 26.41 -9.13
N LYS A 24 5.02 25.22 -9.73
CA LYS A 24 5.13 25.03 -11.19
C LYS A 24 3.82 24.69 -11.87
N GLU A 25 2.78 24.32 -11.14
CA GLU A 25 1.50 23.89 -11.71
C GLU A 25 0.89 24.90 -12.69
N LYS A 26 0.86 26.16 -12.28
CA LYS A 26 0.27 27.23 -13.13
C LYS A 26 1.12 27.52 -14.36
N GLU A 27 2.43 27.59 -14.21
CA GLU A 27 3.39 27.86 -15.28
C GLU A 27 3.31 26.81 -16.39
N TYR A 28 3.20 25.52 -16.01
CA TYR A 28 3.21 24.41 -16.95
C TYR A 28 1.81 23.84 -17.24
N ASN A 29 0.75 24.44 -16.72
CA ASN A 29 -0.64 23.95 -16.82
C ASN A 29 -0.74 22.46 -16.45
N LYS A 30 -0.18 22.09 -15.31
CA LYS A 30 -0.18 20.73 -14.75
C LYS A 30 -0.86 20.71 -13.39
N ASN A 31 -1.32 19.55 -13.00
CA ASN A 31 -1.84 19.27 -11.67
C ASN A 31 -1.11 18.07 -11.09
N PHE A 32 -0.33 18.26 -10.02
CA PHE A 32 0.40 17.19 -9.38
C PHE A 32 -0.47 16.47 -8.35
N ARG A 33 -0.53 15.16 -8.48
CA ARG A 33 -1.14 14.27 -7.48
C ARG A 33 -0.01 13.58 -6.74
N PHE A 34 0.13 13.88 -5.46
CA PHE A 34 1.16 13.28 -4.62
C PHE A 34 0.64 12.04 -3.93
N THR A 35 1.48 11.02 -3.86
CA THR A 35 1.29 9.82 -3.05
C THR A 35 2.48 9.63 -2.13
N ILE A 36 2.26 9.11 -0.94
CA ILE A 36 3.31 8.72 0.01
C ILE A 36 3.06 7.29 0.50
N THR A 37 4.13 6.49 0.56
CA THR A 37 4.11 5.14 1.15
C THR A 37 4.92 5.17 2.44
N THR A 38 4.35 4.75 3.56
CA THR A 38 5.03 4.81 4.86
C THR A 38 4.86 3.53 5.68
N ASN A 39 5.89 3.17 6.44
CA ASN A 39 5.84 2.12 7.47
C ASN A 39 5.19 2.59 8.78
N GLY A 40 4.81 3.87 8.90
CA GLY A 40 4.05 4.43 10.01
C GLY A 40 4.84 4.73 11.29
N LEU A 41 6.09 4.28 11.41
CA LEU A 41 6.86 4.42 12.65
C LEU A 41 7.15 5.88 13.03
N LEU A 42 7.22 6.76 12.03
CA LEU A 42 7.52 8.18 12.21
C LEU A 42 6.31 9.10 12.02
N LEU A 43 5.09 8.53 11.98
CA LEU A 43 3.87 9.33 11.93
C LEU A 43 3.65 10.06 13.25
N THR A 44 3.67 11.37 13.17
CA THR A 44 3.31 12.31 14.23
C THR A 44 2.12 13.14 13.79
N ASP A 45 1.47 13.87 14.69
CA ASP A 45 0.25 14.62 14.37
C ASP A 45 0.46 15.66 13.27
N ASP A 46 1.57 16.36 13.28
CA ASP A 46 1.95 17.33 12.26
C ASP A 46 2.17 16.70 10.87
N LYS A 47 2.75 15.49 10.84
CA LYS A 47 2.93 14.73 9.59
C LYS A 47 1.60 14.20 9.06
N ILE A 48 0.74 13.70 9.94
CA ILE A 48 -0.62 13.27 9.59
C ILE A 48 -1.40 14.42 8.98
N GLU A 49 -1.36 15.59 9.60
CA GLU A 49 -2.02 16.80 9.08
C GLU A 49 -1.50 17.17 7.69
N PHE A 50 -0.17 17.19 7.51
CA PHE A 50 0.45 17.47 6.22
C PHE A 50 0.05 16.45 5.15
N ILE A 51 0.10 15.16 5.45
CA ILE A 51 -0.28 14.08 4.53
C ILE A 51 -1.75 14.23 4.14
N ASN A 52 -2.63 14.47 5.09
CA ASN A 52 -4.06 14.64 4.82
C ASN A 52 -4.35 15.91 3.99
N ARG A 53 -3.55 16.97 4.14
CA ARG A 53 -3.68 18.18 3.35
C ARG A 53 -3.11 18.03 1.94
N GLU A 54 -1.90 17.54 1.80
CA GLU A 54 -1.13 17.63 0.54
C GLU A 54 -1.20 16.37 -0.33
N MET A 55 -1.32 15.17 0.27
CA MET A 55 -1.27 13.91 -0.47
C MET A 55 -2.65 13.51 -0.99
N SER A 56 -2.76 13.28 -2.28
CA SER A 56 -3.97 12.74 -2.91
C SER A 56 -4.25 11.31 -2.50
N ASN A 57 -3.17 10.53 -2.30
CA ASN A 57 -3.24 9.14 -1.85
C ASN A 57 -2.15 8.88 -0.80
N CYS A 58 -2.37 7.91 0.09
CA CYS A 58 -1.32 7.40 0.97
C CYS A 58 -1.42 5.88 1.11
N VAL A 59 -0.28 5.23 1.13
CA VAL A 59 -0.15 3.79 1.30
C VAL A 59 0.44 3.51 2.68
N LEU A 60 -0.32 2.80 3.50
CA LEU A 60 -0.03 2.49 4.89
C LEU A 60 0.41 1.03 4.98
N SER A 61 1.69 0.80 5.24
CA SER A 61 2.25 -0.55 5.24
C SER A 61 1.82 -1.34 6.47
N LEU A 62 0.92 -2.31 6.29
CA LEU A 62 0.38 -3.17 7.33
C LEU A 62 0.09 -4.56 6.74
N ASP A 63 0.68 -5.62 7.31
CA ASP A 63 0.57 -6.97 6.73
C ASP A 63 -0.63 -7.76 7.26
N GLY A 64 -1.43 -7.18 8.16
CA GLY A 64 -2.62 -7.82 8.71
C GLY A 64 -2.59 -7.95 10.23
N ARG A 65 -2.90 -9.16 10.76
CA ARG A 65 -2.92 -9.45 12.19
C ARG A 65 -1.58 -9.12 12.85
N LYS A 66 -1.62 -8.83 14.14
CA LYS A 66 -0.45 -8.38 14.90
C LYS A 66 0.74 -9.34 14.77
N GLU A 67 0.51 -10.63 14.94
CA GLU A 67 1.55 -11.66 14.86
C GLU A 67 2.14 -11.80 13.45
N VAL A 68 1.34 -11.59 12.41
CA VAL A 68 1.79 -11.60 11.01
C VAL A 68 2.64 -10.36 10.75
N ASN A 69 2.12 -9.18 11.06
CA ASN A 69 2.83 -7.92 10.88
C ASN A 69 4.16 -7.90 11.65
N ASP A 70 4.14 -8.26 12.94
CA ASP A 70 5.30 -8.18 13.83
C ASP A 70 6.34 -9.28 13.57
N ARG A 71 6.03 -10.27 12.73
CA ARG A 71 6.99 -11.31 12.32
C ARG A 71 8.03 -10.78 11.35
N LEU A 72 7.62 -9.94 10.40
CA LEU A 72 8.50 -9.43 9.33
C LEU A 72 8.80 -7.93 9.48
N ARG A 73 7.88 -7.14 10.04
CA ARG A 73 8.08 -5.70 10.30
C ARG A 73 8.65 -5.48 11.70
N ILE A 74 9.95 -5.73 11.81
CA ILE A 74 10.69 -5.68 13.07
C ILE A 74 11.45 -4.37 13.15
N LYS A 75 11.33 -3.67 14.27
CA LYS A 75 12.14 -2.49 14.59
C LYS A 75 13.59 -2.86 14.89
N ILE A 76 14.50 -1.91 14.80
CA ILE A 76 15.94 -2.12 15.11
C ILE A 76 16.17 -2.77 16.49
N ASN A 77 15.28 -2.54 17.47
CA ASN A 77 15.34 -3.13 18.80
C ASN A 77 14.77 -4.55 18.88
N GLY A 78 14.47 -5.20 17.76
CA GLY A 78 13.92 -6.55 17.69
C GLY A 78 12.44 -6.69 18.05
N LYS A 79 11.72 -5.58 18.35
CA LYS A 79 10.29 -5.60 18.67
C LYS A 79 9.45 -5.30 17.44
N GLY A 80 8.27 -5.92 17.35
CA GLY A 80 7.27 -5.59 16.33
C GLY A 80 6.78 -4.14 16.44
N CYS A 81 6.13 -3.68 15.37
CA CYS A 81 5.68 -2.29 15.25
C CYS A 81 4.15 -2.11 15.30
N TYR A 82 3.38 -3.18 15.22
CA TYR A 82 1.91 -3.15 15.07
C TYR A 82 1.21 -2.20 16.05
N ASN A 83 1.47 -2.36 17.36
CA ASN A 83 0.80 -1.55 18.39
C ASN A 83 1.15 -0.05 18.31
N GLN A 84 2.25 0.30 17.66
CA GLN A 84 2.65 1.69 17.45
C GLN A 84 1.99 2.29 16.21
N ILE A 85 1.94 1.52 15.11
CA ILE A 85 1.52 2.06 13.81
C ILE A 85 0.00 2.07 13.63
N VAL A 86 -0.73 1.06 14.10
CA VAL A 86 -2.17 0.94 13.87
C VAL A 86 -2.96 2.15 14.40
N PRO A 87 -2.76 2.64 15.63
CA PRO A 87 -3.47 3.83 16.10
C PRO A 87 -3.18 5.08 15.26
N GLN A 88 -1.94 5.23 14.76
CA GLN A 88 -1.56 6.35 13.90
C GLN A 88 -2.23 6.25 12.52
N TYR A 89 -2.32 5.05 11.96
CA TYR A 89 -3.02 4.82 10.71
C TYR A 89 -4.51 5.11 10.83
N GLN A 90 -5.17 4.64 11.89
CA GLN A 90 -6.57 4.94 12.15
C GLN A 90 -6.81 6.45 12.29
N LYS A 91 -5.91 7.16 12.99
CA LYS A 91 -5.97 8.63 13.11
C LYS A 91 -5.80 9.31 11.75
N LEU A 92 -4.84 8.86 10.93
CA LEU A 92 -4.61 9.40 9.61
C LEU A 92 -5.83 9.18 8.72
N VAL A 93 -6.38 7.96 8.67
CA VAL A 93 -7.53 7.61 7.84
C VAL A 93 -8.78 8.39 8.26
N ALA A 94 -9.03 8.57 9.54
CA ALA A 94 -10.14 9.38 10.03
C ALA A 94 -10.12 10.84 9.53
N GLY A 95 -8.94 11.37 9.21
CA GLY A 95 -8.77 12.71 8.68
C GLY A 95 -8.67 12.80 7.15
N ARG A 96 -8.83 11.68 6.40
CA ARG A 96 -8.65 11.68 4.93
C ARG A 96 -9.78 12.38 4.16
N GLY A 97 -11.02 12.41 4.70
CA GLY A 97 -12.18 12.85 3.93
C GLY A 97 -12.35 12.00 2.67
N ASP A 98 -12.45 12.64 1.51
CA ASP A 98 -12.65 11.97 0.21
C ASP A 98 -11.33 11.55 -0.48
N LYS A 99 -10.18 11.71 0.20
CA LYS A 99 -8.88 11.37 -0.39
C LYS A 99 -8.57 9.89 -0.25
N ASP A 100 -7.93 9.36 -1.29
CA ASP A 100 -7.57 7.95 -1.36
C ASP A 100 -6.53 7.54 -0.29
N TYR A 101 -6.62 6.29 0.13
CA TYR A 101 -5.59 5.59 0.89
C TYR A 101 -5.68 4.09 0.64
N TYR A 102 -4.63 3.36 0.99
CA TYR A 102 -4.65 1.90 1.08
C TYR A 102 -3.90 1.44 2.32
N ALA A 103 -4.53 0.58 3.12
CA ALA A 103 -3.81 -0.30 4.03
C ALA A 103 -3.25 -1.45 3.19
N ARG A 104 -1.92 -1.47 2.99
CA ARG A 104 -1.25 -2.40 2.08
C ARG A 104 -0.32 -3.33 2.81
N GLY A 105 -0.57 -4.63 2.65
CA GLY A 105 0.23 -5.69 3.20
C GLY A 105 0.81 -6.63 2.14
N THR A 106 1.64 -7.55 2.63
CA THR A 106 2.22 -8.62 1.82
C THR A 106 1.99 -9.94 2.55
N PHE A 107 1.43 -10.93 1.86
CA PHE A 107 1.37 -12.28 2.38
C PHE A 107 2.53 -13.13 1.86
N THR A 108 2.95 -14.06 2.69
CA THR A 108 4.09 -14.95 2.45
C THR A 108 3.67 -16.39 2.70
N LYS A 109 4.58 -17.33 2.54
CA LYS A 109 4.37 -18.73 2.96
C LYS A 109 3.96 -18.85 4.45
N TYR A 110 4.30 -17.86 5.28
CA TYR A 110 4.00 -17.89 6.70
C TYR A 110 2.55 -17.56 7.07
N ASN A 111 1.81 -16.93 6.16
CA ASN A 111 0.42 -16.51 6.35
C ASN A 111 -0.41 -16.74 5.07
N LEU A 112 -0.39 -17.97 4.57
CA LEU A 112 -1.24 -18.35 3.42
C LEU A 112 -2.73 -18.24 3.73
N ASP A 113 -3.12 -18.08 5.00
CA ASP A 113 -4.47 -17.76 5.47
C ASP A 113 -4.76 -16.24 5.44
N PHE A 114 -4.23 -15.54 4.44
CA PHE A 114 -4.25 -14.07 4.32
C PHE A 114 -5.66 -13.45 4.29
N THR A 115 -6.70 -14.25 4.03
CA THR A 115 -8.10 -13.80 4.21
C THR A 115 -8.31 -13.25 5.62
N GLN A 116 -7.75 -13.90 6.66
CA GLN A 116 -7.86 -13.43 8.04
C GLN A 116 -7.16 -12.08 8.25
N ASP A 117 -6.06 -11.84 7.54
CA ASP A 117 -5.32 -10.59 7.59
C ASP A 117 -6.08 -9.44 6.94
N VAL A 118 -6.69 -9.70 5.77
CA VAL A 118 -7.56 -8.76 5.07
C VAL A 118 -8.77 -8.39 5.90
N LEU A 119 -9.45 -9.39 6.46
CA LEU A 119 -10.65 -9.17 7.31
C LEU A 119 -10.29 -8.42 8.58
N HIS A 120 -9.13 -8.74 9.18
CA HIS A 120 -8.62 -8.02 10.35
C HIS A 120 -8.39 -6.53 10.06
N MET A 121 -7.79 -6.20 8.91
CA MET A 121 -7.61 -4.80 8.51
C MET A 121 -8.94 -4.09 8.30
N ALA A 122 -9.91 -4.75 7.68
CA ALA A 122 -11.27 -4.21 7.53
C ALA A 122 -11.95 -3.98 8.89
N ASP A 123 -11.78 -4.89 9.84
CA ASP A 123 -12.34 -4.78 11.20
C ASP A 123 -11.67 -3.68 12.04
N LEU A 124 -10.43 -3.27 11.69
CA LEU A 124 -9.77 -2.08 12.22
C LEU A 124 -10.33 -0.76 11.67
N GLY A 125 -11.25 -0.82 10.70
CA GLY A 125 -11.87 0.34 10.06
C GLY A 125 -11.17 0.81 8.78
N PHE A 126 -10.31 -0.03 8.19
CA PHE A 126 -9.74 0.26 6.87
C PHE A 126 -10.67 -0.28 5.78
N ASP A 127 -11.29 0.60 5.02
CA ASP A 127 -12.20 0.24 3.91
C ASP A 127 -11.52 0.15 2.55
N GLN A 128 -10.23 0.46 2.47
CA GLN A 128 -9.38 0.31 1.28
C GLN A 128 -8.18 -0.58 1.64
N VAL A 129 -8.23 -1.85 1.21
CA VAL A 129 -7.25 -2.87 1.59
C VAL A 129 -6.60 -3.48 0.35
N SER A 130 -5.28 -3.66 0.39
CA SER A 130 -4.50 -4.40 -0.60
C SER A 130 -3.54 -5.35 0.11
N VAL A 131 -3.62 -6.63 -0.19
CA VAL A 131 -2.66 -7.62 0.32
C VAL A 131 -2.17 -8.45 -0.85
N GLU A 132 -0.86 -8.38 -1.11
CA GLU A 132 -0.24 -8.94 -2.30
C GLU A 132 0.68 -10.11 -1.95
N PRO A 133 0.87 -11.08 -2.86
CA PRO A 133 1.85 -12.14 -2.65
C PRO A 133 3.27 -11.55 -2.63
N VAL A 134 4.12 -12.10 -1.77
CA VAL A 134 5.54 -11.77 -1.78
C VAL A 134 6.16 -12.20 -3.11
N VAL A 135 6.94 -11.31 -3.71
CA VAL A 135 7.84 -11.64 -4.84
C VAL A 135 9.26 -11.64 -4.28
N SER A 136 9.88 -12.79 -4.24
CA SER A 136 11.20 -12.99 -3.60
C SER A 136 11.96 -14.15 -4.24
N ASP A 137 13.24 -14.27 -3.92
CA ASP A 137 14.04 -15.43 -4.32
C ASP A 137 13.38 -16.72 -3.79
N PRO A 138 13.15 -17.73 -4.65
CA PRO A 138 12.54 -19.00 -4.25
C PRO A 138 13.29 -19.77 -3.15
N MET A 139 14.56 -19.45 -2.92
CA MET A 139 15.38 -20.07 -1.87
C MET A 139 15.08 -19.53 -0.46
N LEU A 140 14.34 -18.43 -0.35
CA LEU A 140 14.00 -17.85 0.95
C LEU A 140 12.84 -18.60 1.60
N ASP A 141 12.90 -18.77 2.92
CA ASP A 141 11.94 -19.57 3.69
C ASP A 141 10.50 -19.04 3.65
N TYR A 142 10.33 -17.75 3.40
CA TYR A 142 9.03 -17.10 3.32
C TYR A 142 8.46 -17.03 1.90
N SER A 143 9.21 -17.50 0.88
CA SER A 143 8.79 -17.48 -0.51
C SER A 143 7.60 -18.41 -0.76
N ILE A 144 6.65 -17.94 -1.52
CA ILE A 144 5.53 -18.75 -2.01
C ILE A 144 6.04 -19.61 -3.17
N LYS A 145 5.77 -20.90 -3.11
CA LYS A 145 6.19 -21.88 -4.10
C LYS A 145 4.98 -22.41 -4.87
N GLU A 146 5.23 -23.13 -5.96
CA GLU A 146 4.18 -23.73 -6.78
C GLU A 146 3.28 -24.67 -5.95
N GLU A 147 3.83 -25.39 -5.00
CA GLU A 147 3.09 -26.28 -4.10
C GLU A 147 2.10 -25.54 -3.18
N ASP A 148 2.31 -24.23 -2.96
CA ASP A 148 1.44 -23.38 -2.13
C ASP A 148 0.25 -22.81 -2.91
N LEU A 149 0.32 -22.78 -4.26
CA LEU A 149 -0.69 -22.13 -5.12
C LEU A 149 -2.12 -22.66 -4.91
N PRO A 150 -2.37 -24.00 -4.75
CA PRO A 150 -3.72 -24.48 -4.48
C PRO A 150 -4.33 -23.84 -3.22
N ARG A 151 -3.53 -23.62 -2.18
CA ARG A 151 -3.98 -22.95 -0.97
C ARG A 151 -4.23 -21.47 -1.21
N VAL A 152 -3.37 -20.80 -1.97
CA VAL A 152 -3.55 -19.39 -2.35
C VAL A 152 -4.86 -19.19 -3.12
N PHE A 153 -5.17 -20.04 -4.09
CA PHE A 153 -6.43 -19.96 -4.84
C PHE A 153 -7.64 -20.17 -3.94
N GLN A 154 -7.58 -21.17 -3.06
CA GLN A 154 -8.65 -21.41 -2.08
C GLN A 154 -8.88 -20.18 -1.17
N GLU A 155 -7.82 -19.51 -0.75
CA GLU A 155 -7.95 -18.29 0.07
C GLU A 155 -8.58 -17.13 -0.70
N TYR A 156 -8.24 -16.94 -1.99
CA TYR A 156 -8.95 -15.94 -2.81
C TYR A 156 -10.44 -16.24 -2.96
N GLU A 157 -10.82 -17.52 -3.13
CA GLU A 157 -12.23 -17.91 -3.16
C GLU A 157 -12.92 -17.65 -1.82
N THR A 158 -12.25 -17.97 -0.72
CA THR A 158 -12.75 -17.71 0.64
C THR A 158 -12.96 -16.22 0.85
N LEU A 159 -11.95 -15.40 0.50
CA LEU A 159 -12.03 -13.94 0.62
C LEU A 159 -13.16 -13.36 -0.25
N ALA A 160 -13.36 -13.85 -1.47
CA ALA A 160 -14.44 -13.39 -2.33
C ALA A 160 -15.83 -13.67 -1.71
N ASN A 161 -16.02 -14.83 -1.13
CA ASN A 161 -17.26 -15.19 -0.44
C ASN A 161 -17.50 -14.33 0.80
N GLU A 162 -16.46 -14.08 1.61
CA GLU A 162 -16.54 -13.21 2.78
C GLU A 162 -16.87 -11.76 2.40
N LEU A 163 -16.28 -11.24 1.32
CA LEU A 163 -16.59 -9.90 0.81
C LEU A 163 -18.05 -9.77 0.35
N ILE A 164 -18.56 -10.79 -0.35
CA ILE A 164 -19.96 -10.83 -0.78
C ILE A 164 -20.89 -10.83 0.44
N GLN A 165 -20.58 -11.64 1.46
CA GLN A 165 -21.36 -11.71 2.69
C GLN A 165 -21.32 -10.38 3.46
N ARG A 166 -20.13 -9.81 3.69
CA ARG A 166 -19.98 -8.52 4.37
C ARG A 166 -20.70 -7.40 3.63
N LYS A 167 -20.67 -7.41 2.30
CA LYS A 167 -21.42 -6.42 1.50
C LYS A 167 -22.94 -6.52 1.71
N LYS A 168 -23.50 -7.75 1.79
CA LYS A 168 -24.92 -7.97 2.11
C LYS A 168 -25.28 -7.47 3.51
N GLU A 169 -24.34 -7.53 4.45
CA GLU A 169 -24.50 -7.07 5.84
C GLU A 169 -24.27 -5.55 6.02
N GLY A 170 -23.95 -4.83 4.95
CA GLY A 170 -23.63 -3.40 5.04
C GLY A 170 -22.23 -3.11 5.62
N LYS A 171 -21.35 -4.11 5.72
CA LYS A 171 -19.96 -4.02 6.22
C LYS A 171 -18.93 -4.20 5.09
N GLY A 172 -19.32 -3.84 3.85
CA GLY A 172 -18.45 -3.97 2.69
C GLY A 172 -17.23 -3.07 2.78
N PHE A 173 -16.12 -3.53 2.23
CA PHE A 173 -14.89 -2.77 2.03
C PHE A 173 -14.33 -3.08 0.64
N ASN A 174 -13.36 -2.30 0.16
CA ASN A 174 -12.72 -2.50 -1.12
C ASN A 174 -11.44 -3.31 -0.95
N PHE A 175 -11.36 -4.44 -1.63
CA PHE A 175 -10.14 -5.20 -1.78
C PHE A 175 -9.56 -4.99 -3.17
N PHE A 176 -8.35 -4.48 -3.26
CA PHE A 176 -7.74 -3.96 -4.51
C PHE A 176 -7.79 -4.97 -5.67
N HIS A 177 -7.46 -6.24 -5.43
CA HIS A 177 -7.46 -7.27 -6.48
C HIS A 177 -8.84 -7.58 -7.06
N PHE A 178 -9.92 -7.24 -6.36
CA PHE A 178 -11.29 -7.46 -6.84
C PHE A 178 -11.95 -6.20 -7.42
N MET A 179 -11.23 -5.08 -7.43
CA MET A 179 -11.69 -3.85 -8.08
C MET A 179 -11.47 -3.91 -9.59
N ILE A 180 -12.13 -4.85 -10.26
CA ILE A 180 -12.02 -5.08 -11.70
C ILE A 180 -13.30 -4.58 -12.37
N ASP A 181 -13.17 -3.68 -13.33
CA ASP A 181 -14.29 -3.30 -14.19
C ASP A 181 -14.45 -4.33 -15.31
N LEU A 182 -15.41 -5.21 -15.13
CA LEU A 182 -15.72 -6.27 -16.10
C LEU A 182 -16.34 -5.74 -17.40
N ASN A 183 -16.79 -4.49 -17.45
CA ASN A 183 -17.39 -3.88 -18.64
C ASN A 183 -16.35 -3.31 -19.60
N GLN A 184 -15.15 -2.98 -19.13
CA GLN A 184 -14.10 -2.39 -19.97
C GLN A 184 -13.31 -3.39 -20.80
N GLY A 185 -13.43 -4.68 -20.54
CA GLY A 185 -12.63 -5.73 -21.17
C GLY A 185 -11.14 -5.65 -20.79
N PRO A 186 -10.30 -6.50 -21.39
CA PRO A 186 -8.88 -6.53 -21.08
C PRO A 186 -8.15 -5.27 -21.59
N CYS A 187 -7.30 -4.67 -20.77
CA CYS A 187 -6.49 -3.51 -21.14
C CYS A 187 -5.44 -3.90 -22.19
N ALA A 188 -5.70 -3.59 -23.46
CA ALA A 188 -4.79 -3.87 -24.57
C ALA A 188 -3.43 -3.16 -24.40
N ILE A 189 -3.40 -1.95 -23.83
CA ILE A 189 -2.18 -1.16 -23.62
C ILE A 189 -1.24 -1.89 -22.64
N LYS A 190 -1.77 -2.42 -21.53
CA LYS A 190 -0.95 -3.21 -20.58
C LYS A 190 -0.37 -4.47 -21.20
N ARG A 191 -1.05 -5.09 -22.16
CA ARG A 191 -0.53 -6.25 -22.88
C ARG A 191 0.60 -5.88 -23.82
N LEU A 192 0.59 -4.68 -24.40
CA LEU A 192 1.58 -4.19 -25.34
C LEU A 192 2.80 -3.56 -24.64
N ARG A 193 2.60 -2.86 -23.52
CA ARG A 193 3.64 -2.06 -22.85
C ARG A 193 4.05 -2.57 -21.47
N GLY A 194 3.40 -3.62 -20.96
CA GLY A 194 3.65 -4.11 -19.62
C GLY A 194 3.25 -3.10 -18.54
N CYS A 195 4.12 -2.93 -17.52
CA CYS A 195 3.85 -2.04 -16.38
C CYS A 195 4.13 -0.55 -16.66
N GLY A 196 4.63 -0.18 -17.84
CA GLY A 196 5.00 1.20 -18.18
C GLY A 196 6.37 1.66 -17.66
N CYS A 197 7.14 0.78 -17.07
CA CYS A 197 8.49 1.03 -16.56
C CYS A 197 9.38 1.75 -17.59
N GLY A 198 10.01 2.85 -17.18
CA GLY A 198 10.89 3.67 -18.02
C GLY A 198 10.19 4.48 -19.12
N ASN A 199 8.88 4.29 -19.32
CA ASN A 199 8.11 4.97 -20.36
C ASN A 199 6.95 5.81 -19.77
N GLU A 200 6.23 5.27 -18.80
CA GLU A 200 5.11 5.96 -18.14
C GLU A 200 5.48 6.48 -16.75
N TYR A 201 6.52 5.90 -16.14
CA TYR A 201 7.10 6.39 -14.88
C TYR A 201 8.59 6.10 -14.81
N VAL A 202 9.27 6.83 -13.95
CA VAL A 202 10.68 6.66 -13.61
C VAL A 202 10.86 6.78 -12.10
N ALA A 203 11.93 6.19 -11.58
CA ALA A 203 12.36 6.39 -10.20
C ALA A 203 13.52 7.40 -10.15
N VAL A 204 13.47 8.32 -9.20
CA VAL A 204 14.55 9.28 -8.93
C VAL A 204 15.11 8.97 -7.55
N THR A 205 16.41 8.70 -7.48
CA THR A 205 17.11 8.42 -6.22
C THR A 205 17.36 9.70 -5.41
N PRO A 206 17.71 9.58 -4.12
CA PRO A 206 18.12 10.74 -3.32
C PRO A 206 19.30 11.52 -3.90
N ASP A 207 20.18 10.86 -4.64
CA ASP A 207 21.33 11.47 -5.31
C ASP A 207 20.99 12.12 -6.66
N GLY A 208 19.73 12.03 -7.09
CA GLY A 208 19.22 12.62 -8.32
C GLY A 208 19.41 11.76 -9.57
N GLU A 209 19.84 10.52 -9.43
CA GLU A 209 19.91 9.57 -10.56
C GLU A 209 18.52 9.09 -10.96
N ILE A 210 18.34 8.83 -12.26
CA ILE A 210 17.05 8.41 -12.82
C ILE A 210 17.16 6.96 -13.28
N TYR A 211 16.26 6.14 -12.75
CA TYR A 211 16.12 4.72 -13.10
C TYR A 211 14.76 4.43 -13.75
N PRO A 212 14.68 3.41 -14.61
CA PRO A 212 13.41 3.05 -15.25
C PRO A 212 12.38 2.51 -14.25
N CYS A 213 12.82 1.93 -13.13
CA CYS A 213 11.97 1.34 -12.09
C CYS A 213 12.59 1.52 -10.70
N HIS A 214 11.79 1.38 -9.67
CA HIS A 214 12.21 1.41 -8.27
C HIS A 214 12.53 0.01 -7.70
N GLN A 215 12.44 -1.03 -8.52
CA GLN A 215 12.77 -2.43 -8.20
C GLN A 215 14.04 -2.87 -8.90
#